data_c2aa6969d8cb935d1062e263ba749b3a
#
_entry.id   c2aa6969d8cb935d1062e263ba749b3a
#
_cell.length_a   1.000
_cell.length_b   1.000
_cell.length_c   1.000
_cell.angle_alpha   90.00
_cell.angle_beta   90.00
_cell.angle_gamma   90.00
#
_symmetry.space_group_name_H-M   'P 1'
#
loop_
_entity.id
_entity.type
_entity.pdbx_description
1 polymer ?
#
loop_
_entity_poly.entity_id
_entity_poly.type
_entity_poly.pdbx_seq_one_letter_code
_entity_poly.pdbx_strand_id
1 'polypeptide(L)'
;MEILDRINALNQCYQKALSTGKVHNKKEFAELVGISRTSMSSAFNGDERYLTDSLISKVSGCIEKLELETMFPSIQSIQQKYESQVTIPVIPTGARAGTLGDFADGVKEYDCERMISPIKGADFAIQVTGDSMSPEYPNGSQIIIKKISAEFIAWGNVFCLDTNDGAVIKQVFPTDDDGVIECRSLNPAYPPFKVKRDLINGWYRVLMCLSLK
;
A
#
# COMPACT_ATOMS: atom_id res chain seq x y z
N MET A 1 -7.59 25.42 -39.43
CA MET A 1 -9.03 25.47 -39.01
C MET A 1 -9.45 26.93 -39.03
N GLU A 2 -10.53 27.26 -39.66
CA GLU A 2 -11.03 28.63 -39.69
C GLU A 2 -11.50 29.11 -38.30
N ILE A 3 -11.53 30.42 -38.05
CA ILE A 3 -11.91 31.00 -36.75
C ILE A 3 -13.28 30.48 -36.28
N LEU A 4 -14.24 30.44 -37.22
CA LEU A 4 -15.60 30.00 -36.95
C LEU A 4 -15.65 28.54 -36.49
N ASP A 5 -14.80 27.67 -37.09
CA ASP A 5 -14.70 26.26 -36.70
C ASP A 5 -14.14 26.12 -35.30
N ARG A 6 -13.13 26.94 -34.93
CA ARG A 6 -12.56 26.94 -33.57
C ARG A 6 -13.57 27.43 -32.53
N ILE A 7 -14.33 28.46 -32.79
CA ILE A 7 -15.40 28.94 -31.91
C ILE A 7 -16.45 27.83 -31.71
N ASN A 8 -16.85 27.17 -32.78
CA ASN A 8 -17.83 26.09 -32.72
C ASN A 8 -17.30 24.91 -31.90
N ALA A 9 -16.04 24.51 -32.11
CA ALA A 9 -15.39 23.44 -31.35
C ALA A 9 -15.29 23.78 -29.85
N LEU A 10 -14.91 25.03 -29.51
CA LEU A 10 -14.85 25.50 -28.12
C LEU A 10 -16.23 25.48 -27.45
N ASN A 11 -17.27 25.95 -28.15
CA ASN A 11 -18.64 25.94 -27.65
C ASN A 11 -19.14 24.48 -27.45
N GLN A 12 -18.88 23.57 -28.39
CA GLN A 12 -19.25 22.15 -28.24
C GLN A 12 -18.59 21.53 -27.00
N CYS A 13 -17.32 21.78 -26.80
CA CYS A 13 -16.58 21.27 -25.61
C CYS A 13 -17.19 21.88 -24.33
N TYR A 14 -17.54 23.14 -24.31
CA TYR A 14 -18.20 23.77 -23.16
C TYR A 14 -19.56 23.15 -22.86
N GLN A 15 -20.43 22.94 -23.88
CA GLN A 15 -21.73 22.26 -23.70
C GLN A 15 -21.57 20.84 -23.17
N LYS A 16 -20.60 20.10 -23.66
CA LYS A 16 -20.26 18.77 -23.12
C LYS A 16 -19.83 18.84 -21.66
N ALA A 17 -18.97 19.80 -21.28
CA ALA A 17 -18.57 19.98 -19.88
C ALA A 17 -19.77 20.29 -18.98
N LEU A 18 -20.70 21.13 -19.41
CA LEU A 18 -21.94 21.43 -18.69
C LEU A 18 -22.80 20.17 -18.49
N SER A 19 -22.90 19.31 -19.49
CA SER A 19 -23.71 18.07 -19.41
C SER A 19 -23.18 17.06 -18.39
N THR A 20 -21.91 17.14 -18.00
CA THR A 20 -21.32 16.26 -16.96
C THR A 20 -21.72 16.68 -15.53
N GLY A 21 -22.28 17.89 -15.34
CA GLY A 21 -22.61 18.45 -14.03
C GLY A 21 -21.42 18.89 -13.19
N LYS A 22 -20.17 18.72 -13.67
CA LYS A 22 -18.95 19.16 -12.98
C LYS A 22 -18.57 20.62 -13.25
N VAL A 23 -19.18 21.23 -14.26
CA VAL A 23 -18.99 22.62 -14.66
C VAL A 23 -20.34 23.27 -14.81
N HIS A 24 -20.53 24.45 -14.23
CA HIS A 24 -21.80 25.18 -14.27
C HIS A 24 -21.71 26.54 -14.99
N ASN A 25 -20.48 27.02 -15.25
CA ASN A 25 -20.25 28.31 -15.89
C ASN A 25 -18.87 28.36 -16.58
N LYS A 26 -18.68 29.43 -17.41
CA LYS A 26 -17.40 29.63 -18.13
C LYS A 26 -16.19 29.83 -17.22
N LYS A 27 -16.39 30.29 -15.98
CA LYS A 27 -15.32 30.45 -15.00
C LYS A 27 -14.79 29.09 -14.58
N GLU A 28 -15.67 28.19 -14.17
CA GLU A 28 -15.32 26.82 -13.79
C GLU A 28 -14.74 26.03 -14.96
N PHE A 29 -15.25 26.29 -16.18
CA PHE A 29 -14.68 25.71 -17.38
C PHE A 29 -13.24 26.17 -17.63
N ALA A 30 -12.93 27.46 -17.44
CA ALA A 30 -11.58 27.97 -17.55
C ALA A 30 -10.64 27.33 -16.50
N GLU A 31 -11.11 27.16 -15.27
CA GLU A 31 -10.40 26.51 -14.19
C GLU A 31 -10.13 25.02 -14.50
N LEU A 32 -11.12 24.29 -15.03
CA LEU A 32 -10.99 22.90 -15.47
C LEU A 32 -9.88 22.74 -16.53
N VAL A 33 -9.85 23.63 -17.51
CA VAL A 33 -8.85 23.60 -18.61
C VAL A 33 -7.49 24.15 -18.15
N GLY A 34 -7.42 24.79 -16.98
CA GLY A 34 -6.20 25.43 -16.46
C GLY A 34 -5.76 26.64 -17.26
N ILE A 35 -6.74 27.53 -17.60
CA ILE A 35 -6.53 28.78 -18.36
C ILE A 35 -7.15 29.94 -17.59
N SER A 36 -6.57 31.15 -17.73
CA SER A 36 -7.14 32.34 -17.08
C SER A 36 -8.55 32.65 -17.60
N ARG A 37 -9.41 33.18 -16.74
CA ARG A 37 -10.77 33.57 -17.10
C ARG A 37 -10.80 34.59 -18.24
N THR A 38 -9.87 35.55 -18.23
CA THR A 38 -9.75 36.58 -19.25
C THR A 38 -9.41 35.98 -20.60
N SER A 39 -8.40 35.07 -20.65
CA SER A 39 -8.02 34.38 -21.90
C SER A 39 -9.17 33.52 -22.44
N MET A 40 -9.87 32.77 -21.56
CA MET A 40 -11.01 31.95 -21.98
C MET A 40 -12.16 32.83 -22.50
N SER A 41 -12.49 33.94 -21.83
CA SER A 41 -13.51 34.88 -22.28
C SER A 41 -13.15 35.48 -23.63
N SER A 42 -11.89 35.88 -23.84
CA SER A 42 -11.40 36.40 -25.12
C SER A 42 -11.50 35.36 -26.25
N ALA A 43 -11.19 34.10 -25.95
CA ALA A 43 -11.34 33.00 -26.91
C ALA A 43 -12.81 32.76 -27.31
N PHE A 44 -13.73 32.79 -26.35
CA PHE A 44 -15.17 32.71 -26.65
C PHE A 44 -15.71 33.91 -27.48
N ASN A 45 -15.05 35.05 -27.39
CA ASN A 45 -15.37 36.23 -28.18
C ASN A 45 -14.68 36.26 -29.58
N GLY A 46 -13.92 35.20 -29.91
CA GLY A 46 -13.29 35.05 -31.21
C GLY A 46 -11.94 35.78 -31.35
N ASP A 47 -11.30 36.17 -30.24
CA ASP A 47 -9.97 36.79 -30.29
C ASP A 47 -8.93 35.73 -30.68
N GLU A 48 -8.37 35.87 -31.88
CA GLU A 48 -7.43 34.90 -32.48
C GLU A 48 -6.17 34.70 -31.65
N ARG A 49 -5.75 35.69 -30.87
CA ARG A 49 -4.58 35.57 -29.98
C ARG A 49 -4.77 34.50 -28.91
N TYR A 50 -6.02 34.25 -28.53
CA TYR A 50 -6.39 33.28 -27.52
C TYR A 50 -7.06 32.02 -28.06
N LEU A 51 -7.75 32.14 -29.19
CA LEU A 51 -8.46 31.05 -29.88
C LEU A 51 -7.52 30.31 -30.85
N THR A 52 -6.55 29.62 -30.28
CA THR A 52 -5.51 28.88 -31.04
C THR A 52 -5.87 27.40 -31.19
N ASP A 53 -5.25 26.71 -32.15
CA ASP A 53 -5.38 25.24 -32.30
C ASP A 53 -4.86 24.51 -31.05
N SER A 54 -3.84 25.06 -30.38
CA SER A 54 -3.32 24.55 -29.13
C SER A 54 -4.36 24.63 -28.00
N LEU A 55 -5.13 25.71 -27.93
CA LEU A 55 -6.25 25.83 -26.97
C LEU A 55 -7.30 24.77 -27.24
N ILE A 56 -7.73 24.63 -28.50
CA ILE A 56 -8.78 23.67 -28.87
C ILE A 56 -8.33 22.23 -28.55
N SER A 57 -7.10 21.86 -28.89
CA SER A 57 -6.54 20.56 -28.53
C SER A 57 -6.52 20.30 -27.02
N LYS A 58 -6.11 21.30 -26.22
CA LYS A 58 -6.09 21.20 -24.75
C LYS A 58 -7.50 21.04 -24.18
N VAL A 59 -8.46 21.81 -24.68
CA VAL A 59 -9.86 21.74 -24.25
C VAL A 59 -10.46 20.37 -24.59
N SER A 60 -10.26 19.87 -25.81
CA SER A 60 -10.75 18.56 -26.24
C SER A 60 -10.19 17.43 -25.36
N GLY A 61 -8.88 17.44 -25.08
CA GLY A 61 -8.27 16.44 -24.19
C GLY A 61 -8.81 16.47 -22.77
N CYS A 62 -9.11 17.67 -22.22
CA CYS A 62 -9.76 17.79 -20.91
C CYS A 62 -11.19 17.22 -20.92
N ILE A 63 -11.94 17.43 -22.01
CA ILE A 63 -13.32 16.93 -22.13
C ILE A 63 -13.35 15.41 -22.31
N GLU A 64 -12.49 14.84 -23.15
CA GLU A 64 -12.37 13.39 -23.29
C GLU A 64 -12.07 12.72 -21.96
N LYS A 65 -11.15 13.27 -21.18
CA LYS A 65 -10.84 12.77 -19.84
C LYS A 65 -12.05 12.87 -18.91
N LEU A 66 -12.78 13.99 -18.96
CA LEU A 66 -13.97 14.21 -18.15
C LEU A 66 -15.11 13.24 -18.51
N GLU A 67 -15.32 12.97 -19.80
CA GLU A 67 -16.30 12.01 -20.29
C GLU A 67 -15.95 10.59 -19.84
N LEU A 68 -14.68 10.17 -19.93
CA LEU A 68 -14.20 8.89 -19.42
C LEU A 68 -14.43 8.74 -17.90
N GLU A 69 -14.12 9.77 -17.12
CA GLU A 69 -14.36 9.79 -15.68
C GLU A 69 -15.87 9.71 -15.34
N THR A 70 -16.73 10.26 -16.17
CA THR A 70 -18.18 10.24 -15.96
C THR A 70 -18.79 8.89 -16.38
N MET A 71 -18.29 8.31 -17.46
CA MET A 71 -18.74 6.99 -17.95
C MET A 71 -18.26 5.84 -17.06
N PHE A 72 -17.09 5.98 -16.41
CA PHE A 72 -16.49 4.95 -15.58
C PHE A 72 -16.14 5.47 -14.16
N PRO A 73 -17.11 5.93 -13.37
CA PRO A 73 -16.86 6.45 -12.02
C PRO A 73 -16.26 5.37 -11.10
N SER A 74 -16.46 4.09 -11.42
CA SER A 74 -15.90 2.96 -10.69
C SER A 74 -14.37 2.84 -10.81
N ILE A 75 -13.76 3.35 -11.88
CA ILE A 75 -12.30 3.26 -12.05
C ILE A 75 -11.57 4.13 -11.01
N GLN A 76 -12.05 5.35 -10.76
CA GLN A 76 -11.45 6.21 -9.73
C GLN A 76 -11.67 5.65 -8.32
N SER A 77 -12.85 5.13 -8.03
CA SER A 77 -13.13 4.50 -6.73
C SER A 77 -12.32 3.22 -6.54
N ILE A 78 -12.06 2.48 -7.62
CA ILE A 78 -11.20 1.30 -7.65
C ILE A 78 -9.73 1.72 -7.45
N GLN A 79 -9.21 2.70 -8.18
CA GLN A 79 -7.85 3.22 -8.02
C GLN A 79 -7.63 3.77 -6.60
N GLN A 80 -8.55 4.57 -6.08
CA GLN A 80 -8.48 5.11 -4.72
C GLN A 80 -8.54 4.01 -3.65
N LYS A 81 -9.30 2.94 -3.91
CA LYS A 81 -9.36 1.75 -3.06
C LYS A 81 -8.05 0.95 -3.11
N TYR A 82 -7.41 0.82 -4.27
CA TYR A 82 -6.09 0.18 -4.39
C TYR A 82 -4.98 1.03 -3.80
N GLU A 83 -4.98 2.33 -3.99
CA GLU A 83 -4.01 3.27 -3.39
C GLU A 83 -4.13 3.35 -1.86
N SER A 84 -5.31 3.06 -1.30
CA SER A 84 -5.54 3.00 0.15
C SER A 84 -5.17 1.65 0.79
N GLN A 85 -4.81 0.63 -0.01
CA GLN A 85 -4.42 -0.68 0.51
C GLN A 85 -2.97 -0.62 1.00
N VAL A 86 -2.80 -0.92 2.28
CA VAL A 86 -1.46 -1.06 2.86
C VAL A 86 -0.82 -2.32 2.30
N THR A 87 0.26 -2.17 1.53
CA THR A 87 1.08 -3.30 1.09
C THR A 87 2.26 -3.47 2.02
N ILE A 88 2.59 -4.72 2.36
CA ILE A 88 3.75 -5.09 3.15
C ILE A 88 4.69 -5.98 2.34
N PRO A 89 6.01 -5.90 2.56
CA PRO A 89 6.96 -6.80 1.91
C PRO A 89 6.80 -8.23 2.43
N VAL A 90 7.00 -9.19 1.54
CA VAL A 90 7.05 -10.63 1.85
C VAL A 90 8.51 -11.04 1.93
N ILE A 91 9.00 -11.35 3.11
CA ILE A 91 10.39 -11.76 3.31
C ILE A 91 10.55 -13.20 2.83
N PRO A 92 11.49 -13.47 1.89
CA PRO A 92 11.70 -14.80 1.36
C PRO A 92 12.26 -15.75 2.43
N THR A 93 11.94 -17.05 2.32
CA THR A 93 12.37 -18.12 3.24
C THR A 93 13.88 -18.27 3.38
N GLY A 94 14.65 -17.73 2.45
CA GLY A 94 16.13 -17.72 2.50
C GLY A 94 16.73 -16.54 3.25
N ALA A 95 15.93 -15.65 3.82
CA ALA A 95 16.42 -14.56 4.65
C ALA A 95 17.10 -15.15 5.89
N ARG A 96 18.43 -15.00 5.96
CA ARG A 96 19.26 -15.56 7.04
C ARG A 96 19.19 -14.71 8.30
N ALA A 97 19.70 -15.26 9.39
CA ALA A 97 19.87 -14.62 10.69
C ALA A 97 20.32 -13.14 10.58
N GLY A 98 19.71 -12.27 11.36
CA GLY A 98 20.02 -10.84 11.41
C GLY A 98 19.46 -10.01 10.25
N THR A 99 18.72 -10.61 9.32
CA THR A 99 18.21 -9.90 8.14
C THR A 99 16.82 -9.29 8.33
N LEU A 100 16.06 -9.71 9.33
CA LEU A 100 14.76 -9.08 9.62
C LEU A 100 14.93 -7.62 10.04
N GLY A 101 16.00 -7.30 10.79
CA GLY A 101 16.38 -5.94 11.13
C GLY A 101 16.67 -5.07 9.90
N ASP A 102 17.42 -5.60 8.93
CA ASP A 102 17.79 -4.91 7.70
C ASP A 102 16.54 -4.59 6.83
N PHE A 103 15.54 -5.48 6.85
CA PHE A 103 14.26 -5.23 6.18
C PHE A 103 13.41 -4.18 6.92
N ALA A 104 13.46 -4.20 8.27
CA ALA A 104 12.77 -3.21 9.10
C ALA A 104 13.32 -1.79 8.87
N ASP A 105 14.61 -1.67 8.58
CA ASP A 105 15.29 -0.39 8.34
C ASP A 105 15.26 0.03 6.85
N GLY A 106 14.54 -0.70 5.99
CA GLY A 106 14.26 -0.34 4.59
C GLY A 106 15.40 -0.64 3.60
N VAL A 107 16.51 -1.23 4.05
CA VAL A 107 17.72 -1.43 3.22
C VAL A 107 17.52 -2.47 2.10
N LYS A 108 16.58 -3.41 2.26
CA LYS A 108 16.31 -4.50 1.28
C LYS A 108 14.85 -4.58 0.82
N GLU A 109 14.03 -3.61 1.19
CA GLU A 109 12.58 -3.62 0.90
C GLU A 109 12.27 -3.65 -0.60
N TYR A 110 13.15 -3.10 -1.43
CA TYR A 110 12.94 -2.99 -2.88
C TYR A 110 13.05 -4.33 -3.65
N ASP A 111 13.69 -5.33 -3.06
CA ASP A 111 13.90 -6.63 -3.68
C ASP A 111 12.86 -7.70 -3.29
N CYS A 112 11.87 -7.33 -2.47
CA CYS A 112 10.85 -8.25 -1.97
C CYS A 112 9.55 -8.15 -2.75
N GLU A 113 8.91 -9.29 -2.95
CA GLU A 113 7.50 -9.32 -3.34
C GLU A 113 6.67 -8.59 -2.30
N ARG A 114 5.60 -7.95 -2.73
CA ARG A 114 4.68 -7.24 -1.83
C ARG A 114 3.31 -7.88 -1.86
N MET A 115 2.68 -7.96 -0.70
CA MET A 115 1.30 -8.41 -0.57
C MET A 115 0.43 -7.33 0.06
N ILE A 116 -0.86 -7.35 -0.24
CA ILE A 116 -1.85 -6.51 0.43
C ILE A 116 -2.07 -7.04 1.83
N SER A 117 -1.82 -6.20 2.84
CA SER A 117 -2.05 -6.59 4.23
C SER A 117 -3.51 -6.43 4.61
N PRO A 118 -4.17 -7.47 5.14
CA PRO A 118 -5.52 -7.35 5.70
C PRO A 118 -5.53 -6.62 7.05
N ILE A 119 -4.35 -6.40 7.65
CA ILE A 119 -4.19 -5.77 8.95
C ILE A 119 -3.39 -4.46 8.81
N LYS A 120 -3.96 -3.36 9.32
CA LYS A 120 -3.26 -2.07 9.37
C LYS A 120 -2.14 -2.10 10.40
N GLY A 121 -0.98 -1.50 10.04
CA GLY A 121 0.16 -1.39 10.92
C GLY A 121 0.97 -2.68 11.08
N ALA A 122 0.80 -3.63 10.16
CA ALA A 122 1.72 -4.75 9.97
C ALA A 122 2.98 -4.26 9.23
N ASP A 123 4.13 -4.85 9.54
CA ASP A 123 5.40 -4.46 8.94
C ASP A 123 5.81 -5.41 7.82
N PHE A 124 5.69 -6.74 8.02
CA PHE A 124 6.13 -7.76 7.07
C PHE A 124 5.19 -8.97 7.03
N ALA A 125 5.33 -9.75 5.96
CA ALA A 125 4.91 -11.15 5.91
C ALA A 125 6.14 -12.04 5.75
N ILE A 126 6.16 -13.19 6.45
CA ILE A 126 7.19 -14.22 6.30
C ILE A 126 6.54 -15.58 6.13
N GLN A 127 7.21 -16.49 5.44
CA GLN A 127 6.75 -17.86 5.28
C GLN A 127 7.19 -18.72 6.47
N VAL A 128 6.25 -19.51 7.00
CA VAL A 128 6.54 -20.49 8.05
C VAL A 128 7.27 -21.69 7.47
N THR A 129 8.41 -22.03 8.06
CA THR A 129 9.19 -23.20 7.69
C THR A 129 9.25 -24.18 8.86
N GLY A 130 8.98 -25.45 8.59
CA GLY A 130 8.92 -26.50 9.61
C GLY A 130 7.54 -26.65 10.22
N ASP A 131 7.39 -27.60 11.14
CA ASP A 131 6.13 -28.03 11.74
C ASP A 131 6.06 -27.80 13.25
N SER A 132 7.06 -27.16 13.83
CA SER A 132 7.13 -26.93 15.29
C SER A 132 5.97 -26.10 15.85
N MET A 133 5.30 -25.34 15.01
CA MET A 133 4.14 -24.52 15.38
C MET A 133 2.82 -25.03 14.81
N SER A 134 2.81 -26.25 14.25
CA SER A 134 1.58 -26.93 13.81
C SER A 134 0.70 -27.30 15.01
N PRO A 135 -0.64 -27.36 14.85
CA PRO A 135 -1.40 -27.15 13.61
C PRO A 135 -1.74 -25.68 13.30
N GLU A 136 -1.55 -24.73 14.23
CA GLU A 136 -2.02 -23.35 14.06
C GLU A 136 -1.21 -22.56 13.00
N TYR A 137 0.09 -22.86 12.92
CA TYR A 137 1.00 -22.26 11.93
C TYR A 137 1.66 -23.36 11.11
N PRO A 138 0.95 -23.92 10.13
CA PRO A 138 1.46 -25.04 9.34
C PRO A 138 2.61 -24.62 8.43
N ASN A 139 3.48 -25.57 8.11
CA ASN A 139 4.56 -25.37 7.15
C ASN A 139 4.03 -24.82 5.82
N GLY A 140 4.70 -23.79 5.26
CA GLY A 140 4.31 -23.14 4.01
C GLY A 140 3.24 -22.04 4.16
N SER A 141 2.63 -21.88 5.35
CA SER A 141 1.75 -20.74 5.61
C SER A 141 2.55 -19.43 5.67
N GLN A 142 1.86 -18.30 5.50
CA GLN A 142 2.45 -16.98 5.70
C GLN A 142 1.94 -16.37 7.00
N ILE A 143 2.83 -15.82 7.81
CA ILE A 143 2.46 -15.04 8.99
C ILE A 143 2.72 -13.56 8.72
N ILE A 144 1.77 -12.74 9.18
CA ILE A 144 1.87 -11.28 9.16
C ILE A 144 2.37 -10.85 10.54
N ILE A 145 3.44 -10.07 10.58
CA ILE A 145 4.14 -9.71 11.80
C ILE A 145 4.31 -8.20 11.94
N LYS A 146 4.49 -7.77 13.20
CA LYS A 146 4.78 -6.38 13.57
C LYS A 146 5.93 -6.32 14.55
N LYS A 147 6.91 -5.46 14.28
CA LYS A 147 8.02 -5.15 15.20
C LYS A 147 7.49 -4.55 16.50
N ILE A 148 7.99 -5.01 17.61
CA ILE A 148 7.65 -4.49 18.94
C ILE A 148 8.90 -4.17 19.74
N SER A 149 8.76 -3.33 20.78
CA SER A 149 9.81 -3.19 21.79
C SER A 149 9.81 -4.40 22.72
N ALA A 150 11.01 -4.86 23.07
CA ALA A 150 11.21 -5.94 24.04
C ALA A 150 10.72 -5.60 25.46
N GLU A 151 10.34 -4.36 25.72
CA GLU A 151 9.80 -3.89 27.00
C GLU A 151 8.34 -4.31 27.21
N PHE A 152 7.60 -4.51 26.11
CA PHE A 152 6.16 -4.80 26.12
C PHE A 152 5.84 -6.19 25.57
N ILE A 153 6.38 -7.23 26.22
CA ILE A 153 6.12 -8.61 25.82
C ILE A 153 4.83 -9.10 26.48
N ALA A 154 3.82 -9.42 25.66
CA ALA A 154 2.63 -10.11 26.14
C ALA A 154 2.91 -11.62 26.21
N TRP A 155 3.27 -12.09 27.40
CA TRP A 155 3.62 -13.48 27.67
C TRP A 155 2.52 -14.46 27.26
N GLY A 156 2.92 -15.64 26.79
CA GLY A 156 2.01 -16.64 26.27
C GLY A 156 1.56 -16.44 24.83
N ASN A 157 1.89 -15.31 24.21
CA ASN A 157 1.63 -15.10 22.77
C ASN A 157 2.74 -15.66 21.89
N VAL A 158 2.41 -15.78 20.60
CA VAL A 158 3.36 -16.23 19.57
C VAL A 158 4.12 -15.05 19.00
N PHE A 159 5.42 -15.17 18.96
CA PHE A 159 6.34 -14.19 18.39
C PHE A 159 7.23 -14.84 17.34
N CYS A 160 7.60 -14.04 16.36
CA CYS A 160 8.75 -14.30 15.52
C CYS A 160 9.95 -13.58 16.15
N LEU A 161 10.96 -14.34 16.53
CA LEU A 161 12.20 -13.86 17.16
C LEU A 161 13.31 -13.91 16.12
N ASP A 162 13.93 -12.76 15.87
CA ASP A 162 15.11 -12.69 15.01
C ASP A 162 16.35 -12.92 15.86
N THR A 163 17.06 -14.00 15.58
CA THR A 163 18.28 -14.40 16.31
C THR A 163 19.46 -14.52 15.35
N ASN A 164 20.66 -14.63 15.89
CA ASN A 164 21.87 -14.83 15.08
C ASN A 164 21.82 -16.11 14.24
N ASP A 165 21.03 -17.10 14.68
CA ASP A 165 20.88 -18.40 13.99
C ASP A 165 19.68 -18.43 13.02
N GLY A 166 18.93 -17.33 12.95
CA GLY A 166 17.75 -17.17 12.08
C GLY A 166 16.50 -16.76 12.82
N ALA A 167 15.43 -16.54 12.05
CA ALA A 167 14.12 -16.22 12.59
C ALA A 167 13.40 -17.50 13.07
N VAL A 168 12.94 -17.49 14.31
CA VAL A 168 12.18 -18.60 14.92
C VAL A 168 10.79 -18.13 15.37
N ILE A 169 9.79 -18.96 15.16
CA ILE A 169 8.41 -18.68 15.61
C ILE A 169 8.14 -19.56 16.81
N LYS A 170 7.86 -18.96 17.96
CA LYS A 170 7.60 -19.66 19.21
C LYS A 170 6.59 -18.91 20.08
N GLN A 171 5.88 -19.64 20.91
CA GLN A 171 5.15 -19.09 22.05
C GLN A 171 6.15 -18.75 23.15
N VAL A 172 6.09 -17.54 23.72
CA VAL A 172 7.13 -17.02 24.62
C VAL A 172 6.59 -16.86 26.04
N PHE A 173 7.36 -17.34 27.00
CA PHE A 173 7.04 -17.28 28.43
C PHE A 173 8.18 -16.65 29.24
N PRO A 174 7.87 -16.02 30.40
CA PRO A 174 8.90 -15.56 31.30
C PRO A 174 9.58 -16.73 32.01
N THR A 175 10.78 -16.51 32.53
CA THR A 175 11.46 -17.39 33.46
C THR A 175 11.73 -16.64 34.77
N ASP A 176 12.32 -17.34 35.75
CA ASP A 176 12.75 -16.71 37.02
C ASP A 176 13.94 -15.75 36.83
N ASP A 177 14.62 -15.82 35.69
CA ASP A 177 15.68 -14.91 35.26
C ASP A 177 15.16 -13.95 34.21
N ASP A 178 15.07 -12.65 34.52
CA ASP A 178 14.57 -11.59 33.62
C ASP A 178 15.39 -11.46 32.30
N GLY A 179 16.64 -11.93 32.29
CA GLY A 179 17.51 -12.00 31.12
C GLY A 179 17.25 -13.19 30.21
N VAL A 180 16.36 -14.12 30.60
CA VAL A 180 16.11 -15.38 29.89
C VAL A 180 14.62 -15.56 29.65
N ILE A 181 14.25 -16.02 28.47
CA ILE A 181 12.89 -16.43 28.12
C ILE A 181 12.80 -17.92 27.86
N GLU A 182 11.61 -18.46 28.02
CA GLU A 182 11.29 -19.81 27.58
C GLU A 182 10.49 -19.77 26.30
N CYS A 183 10.97 -20.46 25.28
CA CYS A 183 10.34 -20.64 23.99
C CYS A 183 9.67 -22.02 23.93
N ARG A 184 8.36 -22.03 23.63
CA ARG A 184 7.59 -23.26 23.47
C ARG A 184 7.07 -23.37 22.04
N SER A 185 7.15 -24.60 21.53
CA SER A 185 6.49 -25.00 20.29
C SER A 185 5.02 -25.35 20.57
N LEU A 186 4.13 -25.11 19.62
CA LEU A 186 2.74 -25.60 19.73
C LEU A 186 2.65 -27.10 19.43
N ASN A 187 3.55 -27.60 18.58
CA ASN A 187 3.70 -29.04 18.36
C ASN A 187 4.41 -29.68 19.56
N PRO A 188 3.74 -30.60 20.31
CA PRO A 188 4.29 -31.20 21.52
C PRO A 188 5.50 -32.11 21.26
N ALA A 189 5.77 -32.49 20.02
CA ALA A 189 6.97 -33.24 19.65
C ALA A 189 8.28 -32.44 19.88
N TYR A 190 8.16 -31.13 20.01
CA TYR A 190 9.31 -30.24 20.22
C TYR A 190 9.38 -29.77 21.67
N PRO A 191 10.42 -30.14 22.41
CA PRO A 191 10.56 -29.72 23.81
C PRO A 191 10.80 -28.21 23.91
N PRO A 192 10.36 -27.56 25.00
CA PRO A 192 10.66 -26.16 25.26
C PRO A 192 12.18 -25.97 25.47
N PHE A 193 12.64 -24.76 25.13
CA PHE A 193 14.05 -24.38 25.32
C PHE A 193 14.15 -22.93 25.80
N LYS A 194 15.27 -22.59 26.40
CA LYS A 194 15.52 -21.25 26.94
C LYS A 194 16.45 -20.45 26.03
N VAL A 195 16.18 -19.18 25.88
CA VAL A 195 16.99 -18.24 25.09
C VAL A 195 17.31 -17.02 25.94
N LYS A 196 18.53 -16.53 25.88
CA LYS A 196 18.91 -15.26 26.48
C LYS A 196 18.35 -14.12 25.63
N ARG A 197 17.79 -13.09 26.26
CA ARG A 197 17.19 -11.94 25.58
C ARG A 197 18.19 -11.13 24.75
N ASP A 198 19.46 -11.11 25.16
CA ASP A 198 20.56 -10.44 24.45
C ASP A 198 20.96 -11.11 23.12
N LEU A 199 20.51 -12.36 22.89
CA LEU A 199 20.70 -13.08 21.62
C LEU A 199 19.58 -12.82 20.62
N ILE A 200 18.56 -12.03 21.00
CA ILE A 200 17.40 -11.71 20.15
C ILE A 200 17.59 -10.30 19.59
N ASN A 201 17.87 -10.23 18.31
CA ASN A 201 18.10 -8.96 17.58
C ASN A 201 16.80 -8.22 17.29
N GLY A 202 15.68 -8.93 17.15
CA GLY A 202 14.39 -8.35 16.84
C GLY A 202 13.22 -9.16 17.39
N TRP A 203 12.21 -8.43 17.87
CA TRP A 203 10.98 -8.99 18.42
C TRP A 203 9.82 -8.61 17.52
N TYR A 204 9.11 -9.61 16.99
CA TYR A 204 7.98 -9.38 16.11
C TYR A 204 6.76 -10.17 16.60
N ARG A 205 5.68 -9.44 16.89
CA ARG A 205 4.42 -10.06 17.25
C ARG A 205 3.75 -10.65 16.02
N VAL A 206 3.29 -11.89 16.09
CA VAL A 206 2.47 -12.50 15.06
C VAL A 206 1.05 -11.95 15.17
N LEU A 207 0.57 -11.34 14.10
CA LEU A 207 -0.77 -10.72 14.03
C LEU A 207 -1.79 -11.65 13.38
N MET A 208 -1.37 -12.42 12.37
CA MET A 208 -2.24 -13.29 11.59
C MET A 208 -1.42 -14.39 10.92
N CYS A 209 -2.04 -15.55 10.73
CA CYS A 209 -1.54 -16.61 9.87
C CYS A 209 -2.47 -16.79 8.67
N LEU A 210 -1.90 -16.82 7.48
CA LEU A 210 -2.57 -17.10 6.21
C LEU A 210 -2.15 -18.49 5.74
N SER A 211 -3.04 -19.44 5.84
CA SER A 211 -2.84 -20.81 5.42
C SER A 211 -3.73 -21.11 4.23
N LEU A 212 -3.14 -21.57 3.14
CA LEU A 212 -3.88 -22.14 2.02
C LEU A 212 -4.22 -23.60 2.39
N LYS A 213 -5.50 -23.92 2.37
CA LYS A 213 -5.99 -25.30 2.52
C LYS A 213 -6.16 -25.95 1.16
#